data_1e7e756e139ce27d015e13b5d0faa382
#
_entry.id   1e7e756e139ce27d015e13b5d0faa382
#
_cell.length_a   1.000
_cell.length_b   1.000
_cell.length_c   1.000
_cell.angle_alpha   90.00
_cell.angle_beta   90.00
_cell.angle_gamma   90.00
#
_symmetry.space_group_name_H-M   'P 1'
#
loop_
_entity.id
_entity.type
_entity.pdbx_description
1 polymer ?
#
loop_
_entity_poly.entity_id
_entity_poly.type
_entity_poly.pdbx_seq_one_letter_code
_entity_poly.pdbx_strand_id
1 'polypeptide(L)'
;RRQRQMGIKDRVWQSTFGKSFYAAMAKGGIIDVGNHDTVSLEEVGVPQWVIDKDLCPGLPNWEALKNCKDVFATADSGGKGRILDGPQSWHGVEYTDRVEALLGDDWVVKFAGSADALWAELAAAKKEGRGTIVFNWTPNFTDKEGYAFIEWPAYYLGCRKQDGGDSKCGSPIGWLKKAANWKFPKTHPAAYTAFSRISFTAGQIGAMAALVDIDKMTHADAAEAWLAANEAVWKPMIGVGM
;
A
#
# COMPACT_ATOMS: atom_id res chain seq x y z
N ARG A 1 7.15 -15.72 15.34
CA ARG A 1 6.69 -15.67 16.74
C ARG A 1 7.51 -14.73 17.62
N ARG A 2 8.87 -14.73 17.55
CA ARG A 2 9.74 -13.85 18.37
C ARG A 2 9.54 -12.36 18.06
N GLN A 3 9.29 -11.96 16.82
CA GLN A 3 9.07 -10.56 16.44
C GLN A 3 7.82 -9.96 17.11
N ARG A 4 6.72 -10.74 17.26
CA ARG A 4 5.52 -10.27 17.97
C ARG A 4 5.76 -10.03 19.46
N GLN A 5 6.65 -10.80 20.10
CA GLN A 5 6.97 -10.63 21.52
C GLN A 5 7.86 -9.40 21.78
N MET A 6 8.71 -9.02 20.82
CA MET A 6 9.58 -7.85 20.94
C MET A 6 8.91 -6.52 20.56
N GLY A 7 7.69 -6.58 19.95
CA GLY A 7 6.96 -5.39 19.53
C GLY A 7 7.68 -4.55 18.48
N ILE A 8 8.45 -5.21 17.59
CA ILE A 8 9.16 -4.57 16.48
C ILE A 8 8.25 -4.57 15.26
N LYS A 9 8.14 -3.43 14.60
CA LYS A 9 7.49 -3.24 13.31
C LYS A 9 8.49 -2.59 12.36
N ASP A 10 8.87 -3.29 11.32
CA ASP A 10 9.81 -2.82 10.31
C ASP A 10 9.15 -1.91 9.25
N ARG A 11 7.84 -1.99 9.11
CA ARG A 11 7.05 -1.18 8.19
C ARG A 11 5.78 -0.69 8.87
N VAL A 12 5.56 0.61 8.81
CA VAL A 12 4.34 1.27 9.27
C VAL A 12 3.94 2.27 8.19
N TRP A 13 2.78 2.08 7.62
CA TRP A 13 2.19 2.96 6.62
C TRP A 13 1.68 4.23 7.30
N GLN A 14 2.27 5.37 6.96
CA GLN A 14 1.92 6.64 7.58
C GLN A 14 0.64 7.23 7.00
N SER A 15 0.36 6.96 5.72
CA SER A 15 -0.80 7.48 5.02
C SER A 15 -2.12 7.05 5.68
N THR A 16 -2.27 5.75 5.96
CA THR A 16 -3.51 5.18 6.50
C THR A 16 -3.48 5.06 8.02
N PHE A 17 -2.35 4.63 8.59
CA PHE A 17 -2.22 4.36 10.02
C PHE A 17 -1.60 5.51 10.84
N GLY A 18 -1.33 6.66 10.21
CA GLY A 18 -0.65 7.77 10.86
C GLY A 18 -1.29 8.18 12.19
N LYS A 19 -2.61 8.35 12.23
CA LYS A 19 -3.33 8.70 13.46
C LYS A 19 -3.16 7.65 14.56
N SER A 20 -3.31 6.37 14.23
CA SER A 20 -3.15 5.25 15.18
C SER A 20 -1.73 5.10 15.65
N PHE A 21 -0.75 5.29 14.76
CA PHE A 21 0.67 5.25 15.08
C PHE A 21 1.05 6.35 16.08
N TYR A 22 0.70 7.60 15.78
CA TYR A 22 1.00 8.73 16.68
C TYR A 22 0.23 8.66 17.99
N ALA A 23 -1.02 8.16 17.98
CA ALA A 23 -1.78 7.90 19.21
C ALA A 23 -1.11 6.83 20.09
N ALA A 24 -0.56 5.77 19.50
CA ALA A 24 0.18 4.74 20.22
C ALA A 24 1.51 5.26 20.78
N MET A 25 2.20 6.14 20.04
CA MET A 25 3.39 6.84 20.54
C MET A 25 3.06 7.74 21.74
N ALA A 26 2.00 8.54 21.63
CA ALA A 26 1.57 9.44 22.70
C ALA A 26 1.20 8.69 23.99
N LYS A 27 0.67 7.47 23.85
CA LYS A 27 0.41 6.57 25.00
C LYS A 27 1.67 5.91 25.57
N GLY A 28 2.85 6.15 24.97
CA GLY A 28 4.11 5.57 25.44
C GLY A 28 4.29 4.08 25.15
N GLY A 29 3.48 3.51 24.24
CA GLY A 29 3.57 2.08 23.89
C GLY A 29 4.65 1.75 22.88
N ILE A 30 4.91 2.67 21.96
CA ILE A 30 5.87 2.52 20.86
C ILE A 30 6.72 3.79 20.69
N ILE A 31 7.85 3.63 20.01
CA ILE A 31 8.72 4.73 19.56
C ILE A 31 8.90 4.68 18.05
N ASP A 32 9.07 5.83 17.42
CA ASP A 32 9.52 5.97 16.04
C ASP A 32 11.03 5.68 15.98
N VAL A 33 11.43 4.78 15.08
CA VAL A 33 12.83 4.39 14.87
C VAL A 33 13.35 4.92 13.52
N GLY A 34 12.61 5.84 12.90
CA GLY A 34 12.96 6.46 11.63
C GLY A 34 12.29 5.80 10.42
N ASN A 35 12.61 6.34 9.26
CA ASN A 35 12.03 5.92 7.98
C ASN A 35 12.90 4.86 7.29
N HIS A 36 12.28 4.12 6.36
CA HIS A 36 13.00 3.50 5.25
C HIS A 36 13.33 4.55 4.18
N ASP A 37 14.24 4.22 3.27
CA ASP A 37 14.63 5.09 2.14
C ASP A 37 13.61 4.93 0.99
N THR A 38 12.35 5.18 1.32
CA THR A 38 11.25 5.16 0.34
C THR A 38 10.03 5.90 0.86
N VAL A 39 9.31 6.52 -0.06
CA VAL A 39 7.96 7.03 0.19
C VAL A 39 6.95 5.90 0.05
N SER A 40 5.75 6.13 0.57
CA SER A 40 4.61 5.22 0.43
C SER A 40 3.38 5.97 -0.06
N LEU A 41 2.60 5.28 -0.87
CA LEU A 41 1.27 5.70 -1.29
C LEU A 41 0.35 4.49 -1.21
N GLU A 42 -0.84 4.69 -0.66
CA GLU A 42 -1.95 3.73 -0.68
C GLU A 42 -3.09 4.39 -1.44
N GLU A 43 -3.44 3.86 -2.61
CA GLU A 43 -4.43 4.47 -3.49
C GLU A 43 -5.01 3.43 -4.45
N VAL A 44 -6.17 3.71 -5.01
CA VAL A 44 -6.72 2.92 -6.12
C VAL A 44 -6.03 3.30 -7.42
N GLY A 45 -5.90 2.34 -8.32
CA GLY A 45 -5.24 2.57 -9.59
C GLY A 45 -5.54 1.47 -10.61
N VAL A 46 -4.84 1.53 -11.70
CA VAL A 46 -4.92 0.58 -12.81
C VAL A 46 -3.56 -0.05 -13.11
N PRO A 47 -3.51 -1.33 -13.47
CA PRO A 47 -2.26 -1.91 -13.96
C PRO A 47 -1.84 -1.24 -15.27
N GLN A 48 -0.52 -1.17 -15.52
CA GLN A 48 0.05 -0.47 -16.67
C GLN A 48 -0.54 -0.88 -18.01
N TRP A 49 -0.89 -2.18 -18.18
CA TRP A 49 -1.48 -2.65 -19.43
C TRP A 49 -2.86 -2.03 -19.75
N VAL A 50 -3.59 -1.48 -18.78
CA VAL A 50 -4.82 -0.71 -19.00
C VAL A 50 -4.50 0.62 -19.69
N ILE A 51 -3.41 1.26 -19.28
CA ILE A 51 -2.89 2.48 -19.89
C ILE A 51 -2.35 2.17 -21.29
N ASP A 52 -1.50 1.14 -21.42
CA ASP A 52 -0.86 0.78 -22.68
C ASP A 52 -1.85 0.41 -23.78
N LYS A 53 -3.00 -0.17 -23.42
CA LYS A 53 -4.10 -0.48 -24.33
C LYS A 53 -5.07 0.68 -24.57
N ASP A 54 -4.85 1.80 -23.90
CA ASP A 54 -5.72 2.98 -23.96
C ASP A 54 -7.21 2.64 -23.72
N LEU A 55 -7.48 1.75 -22.75
CA LEU A 55 -8.85 1.30 -22.50
C LEU A 55 -9.76 2.42 -21.97
N CYS A 56 -9.17 3.43 -21.33
CA CYS A 56 -9.85 4.63 -20.87
C CYS A 56 -8.92 5.83 -21.12
N PRO A 57 -9.07 6.51 -22.25
CA PRO A 57 -8.22 7.64 -22.61
C PRO A 57 -8.20 8.75 -21.57
N GLY A 58 -7.00 9.19 -21.21
CA GLY A 58 -6.79 10.23 -20.20
C GLY A 58 -6.43 9.70 -18.81
N LEU A 59 -6.50 8.38 -18.56
CA LEU A 59 -5.92 7.82 -17.33
C LEU A 59 -4.41 8.07 -17.28
N PRO A 60 -3.84 8.29 -16.08
CA PRO A 60 -4.43 8.11 -14.74
C PRO A 60 -5.20 9.31 -14.18
N ASN A 61 -5.44 10.39 -14.94
CA ASN A 61 -6.26 11.50 -14.45
C ASN A 61 -7.69 11.00 -14.12
N TRP A 62 -8.16 11.23 -12.89
CA TRP A 62 -9.45 10.77 -12.41
C TRP A 62 -10.65 11.26 -13.25
N GLU A 63 -10.53 12.43 -13.91
CA GLU A 63 -11.60 12.98 -14.75
C GLU A 63 -11.94 12.08 -15.95
N ALA A 64 -10.96 11.30 -16.43
CA ALA A 64 -11.18 10.30 -17.48
C ALA A 64 -12.24 9.27 -17.10
N LEU A 65 -12.31 8.90 -15.82
CA LEU A 65 -13.27 7.92 -15.32
C LEU A 65 -14.73 8.32 -15.57
N LYS A 66 -15.04 9.61 -15.66
CA LYS A 66 -16.40 10.10 -15.95
C LYS A 66 -16.96 9.57 -17.27
N ASN A 67 -16.08 9.18 -18.20
CA ASN A 67 -16.44 8.72 -19.55
C ASN A 67 -16.19 7.23 -19.78
N CYS A 68 -15.70 6.49 -18.77
CA CYS A 68 -15.20 5.12 -18.97
C CYS A 68 -15.85 4.08 -18.06
N LYS A 69 -17.00 4.36 -17.45
CA LYS A 69 -17.63 3.43 -16.50
C LYS A 69 -17.81 2.02 -17.05
N ASP A 70 -18.20 1.91 -18.32
CA ASP A 70 -18.49 0.63 -18.96
C ASP A 70 -17.24 -0.26 -19.13
N VAL A 71 -16.05 0.36 -19.25
CA VAL A 71 -14.75 -0.34 -19.30
C VAL A 71 -14.45 -1.07 -17.99
N PHE A 72 -14.94 -0.53 -16.89
CA PHE A 72 -14.71 -1.03 -15.54
C PHE A 72 -15.93 -1.68 -14.90
N ALA A 73 -17.03 -1.79 -15.63
CA ALA A 73 -18.23 -2.47 -15.16
C ALA A 73 -18.00 -3.98 -15.04
N THR A 74 -18.58 -4.58 -14.02
CA THR A 74 -18.51 -6.01 -13.75
C THR A 74 -19.89 -6.55 -13.40
N ALA A 75 -20.08 -7.86 -13.42
CA ALA A 75 -21.38 -8.48 -13.14
C ALA A 75 -21.97 -8.06 -11.78
N ASP A 76 -21.11 -7.82 -10.79
CA ASP A 76 -21.51 -7.43 -9.42
C ASP A 76 -21.67 -5.92 -9.22
N SER A 77 -21.36 -5.10 -10.23
CA SER A 77 -21.47 -3.64 -10.15
C SER A 77 -22.82 -3.07 -10.59
N GLY A 78 -23.69 -3.90 -11.13
CA GLY A 78 -25.03 -3.46 -11.59
C GLY A 78 -24.98 -2.46 -12.74
N GLY A 79 -24.01 -2.58 -13.65
CA GLY A 79 -23.80 -1.68 -14.79
C GLY A 79 -23.07 -0.37 -14.44
N LYS A 80 -22.59 -0.22 -13.22
CA LYS A 80 -21.74 0.90 -12.79
C LYS A 80 -20.26 0.55 -12.98
N GLY A 81 -19.43 1.56 -13.15
CA GLY A 81 -17.97 1.38 -13.04
C GLY A 81 -17.61 0.88 -11.64
N ARG A 82 -16.75 -0.14 -11.55
CA ARG A 82 -16.34 -0.74 -10.27
C ARG A 82 -14.92 -0.32 -9.89
N ILE A 83 -14.78 0.12 -8.65
CA ILE A 83 -13.49 0.22 -7.95
C ILE A 83 -13.46 -0.88 -6.90
N LEU A 84 -12.45 -1.74 -6.91
CA LEU A 84 -12.25 -2.78 -5.91
C LEU A 84 -11.28 -2.31 -4.86
N ASP A 85 -11.78 -1.98 -3.67
CA ASP A 85 -11.00 -1.63 -2.49
C ASP A 85 -10.57 -2.88 -1.71
N GLY A 86 -9.62 -2.73 -0.81
CA GLY A 86 -9.23 -3.74 0.16
C GLY A 86 -10.35 -4.10 1.15
N PRO A 87 -10.06 -4.95 2.14
CA PRO A 87 -11.02 -5.20 3.22
C PRO A 87 -11.50 -3.90 3.85
N GLN A 88 -12.81 -3.75 4.04
CA GLN A 88 -13.40 -2.54 4.61
C GLN A 88 -12.76 -2.11 5.94
N SER A 89 -12.21 -3.06 6.71
CA SER A 89 -11.48 -2.77 7.95
C SER A 89 -10.16 -2.00 7.74
N TRP A 90 -9.67 -1.86 6.50
CA TRP A 90 -8.45 -1.11 6.20
C TRP A 90 -8.70 0.39 6.15
N HIS A 91 -9.71 0.83 5.38
CA HIS A 91 -9.97 2.23 5.09
C HIS A 91 -11.36 2.71 5.48
N GLY A 92 -12.22 1.82 5.99
CA GLY A 92 -13.62 2.15 6.28
C GLY A 92 -14.41 2.42 5.01
N VAL A 93 -14.87 3.65 4.84
CA VAL A 93 -15.65 4.11 3.68
C VAL A 93 -14.96 5.26 2.93
N GLU A 94 -13.66 5.45 3.14
CA GLU A 94 -12.93 6.59 2.58
C GLU A 94 -13.01 6.66 1.05
N TYR A 95 -12.78 5.52 0.37
CA TYR A 95 -12.89 5.48 -1.08
C TYR A 95 -14.33 5.57 -1.57
N THR A 96 -15.30 5.02 -0.82
CA THR A 96 -16.72 5.19 -1.13
C THR A 96 -17.11 6.66 -1.10
N ASP A 97 -16.79 7.38 -0.01
CA ASP A 97 -17.07 8.80 0.12
C ASP A 97 -16.42 9.64 -1.01
N ARG A 98 -15.19 9.30 -1.41
CA ARG A 98 -14.49 9.98 -2.51
C ARG A 98 -15.17 9.74 -3.85
N VAL A 99 -15.48 8.48 -4.15
CA VAL A 99 -16.12 8.08 -5.41
C VAL A 99 -17.48 8.73 -5.54
N GLU A 100 -18.29 8.72 -4.49
CA GLU A 100 -19.58 9.42 -4.46
C GLU A 100 -19.41 10.93 -4.71
N ALA A 101 -18.42 11.57 -4.06
CA ALA A 101 -18.21 13.01 -4.16
C ALA A 101 -17.67 13.47 -5.54
N LEU A 102 -16.89 12.65 -6.25
CA LEU A 102 -16.22 13.01 -7.49
C LEU A 102 -16.83 12.38 -8.74
N LEU A 103 -17.35 11.15 -8.65
CA LEU A 103 -17.84 10.37 -9.78
C LEU A 103 -19.35 10.10 -9.72
N GLY A 104 -19.98 10.32 -8.56
CA GLY A 104 -21.42 10.17 -8.38
C GLY A 104 -21.90 8.72 -8.51
N ASP A 105 -23.20 8.57 -8.87
CA ASP A 105 -23.91 7.28 -8.87
C ASP A 105 -23.51 6.33 -10.00
N ASP A 106 -22.75 6.77 -10.97
CA ASP A 106 -22.27 5.94 -12.08
C ASP A 106 -21.15 4.97 -11.65
N TRP A 107 -20.66 5.10 -10.44
CA TRP A 107 -19.58 4.29 -9.90
C TRP A 107 -19.94 3.65 -8.57
N VAL A 108 -19.29 2.53 -8.26
CA VAL A 108 -19.46 1.81 -6.99
C VAL A 108 -18.12 1.28 -6.49
N VAL A 109 -17.91 1.40 -5.19
CA VAL A 109 -16.80 0.74 -4.51
C VAL A 109 -17.26 -0.60 -3.97
N LYS A 110 -16.53 -1.66 -4.29
CA LYS A 110 -16.68 -3.01 -3.75
C LYS A 110 -15.47 -3.33 -2.88
N PHE A 111 -15.67 -4.17 -1.88
CA PHE A 111 -14.61 -4.54 -0.95
C PHE A 111 -14.14 -5.97 -1.20
N ALA A 112 -12.83 -6.15 -1.35
CA ALA A 112 -12.19 -7.46 -1.34
C ALA A 112 -12.08 -7.99 0.10
N GLY A 113 -12.07 -9.30 0.26
CA GLY A 113 -11.91 -9.93 1.58
C GLY A 113 -10.47 -9.98 2.08
N SER A 114 -9.49 -9.80 1.19
CA SER A 114 -8.05 -9.89 1.49
C SER A 114 -7.20 -9.26 0.38
N ALA A 115 -5.91 -9.09 0.63
CA ALA A 115 -4.94 -8.71 -0.41
C ALA A 115 -4.89 -9.74 -1.55
N ASP A 116 -4.93 -11.03 -1.23
CA ASP A 116 -4.94 -12.09 -2.26
C ASP A 116 -6.11 -11.96 -3.23
N ALA A 117 -7.28 -11.48 -2.76
CA ALA A 117 -8.43 -11.24 -3.61
C ALA A 117 -8.20 -10.06 -4.57
N LEU A 118 -7.47 -9.03 -4.15
CA LEU A 118 -7.05 -7.92 -5.03
C LEU A 118 -6.11 -8.44 -6.13
N TRP A 119 -5.14 -9.27 -5.77
CA TRP A 119 -4.20 -9.86 -6.74
C TRP A 119 -4.86 -10.84 -7.69
N ALA A 120 -5.83 -11.62 -7.20
CA ALA A 120 -6.63 -12.50 -8.05
C ALA A 120 -7.45 -11.71 -9.09
N GLU A 121 -8.01 -10.57 -8.70
CA GLU A 121 -8.72 -9.67 -9.62
C GLU A 121 -7.78 -9.12 -10.71
N LEU A 122 -6.58 -8.65 -10.33
CA LEU A 122 -5.59 -8.19 -11.32
C LEU A 122 -5.23 -9.29 -12.32
N ALA A 123 -4.99 -10.50 -11.84
CA ALA A 123 -4.66 -11.64 -12.70
C ALA A 123 -5.81 -12.04 -13.62
N ALA A 124 -7.05 -12.06 -13.12
CA ALA A 124 -8.25 -12.37 -13.91
C ALA A 124 -8.50 -11.31 -14.98
N ALA A 125 -8.46 -10.03 -14.62
CA ALA A 125 -8.65 -8.93 -15.55
C ALA A 125 -7.58 -8.93 -16.67
N LYS A 126 -6.31 -9.21 -16.32
CA LYS A 126 -5.22 -9.34 -17.30
C LYS A 126 -5.48 -10.46 -18.30
N LYS A 127 -5.90 -11.63 -17.80
CA LYS A 127 -6.22 -12.81 -18.63
C LYS A 127 -7.40 -12.54 -19.58
N GLU A 128 -8.41 -11.83 -19.09
CA GLU A 128 -9.62 -11.49 -19.85
C GLU A 128 -9.44 -10.26 -20.76
N GLY A 129 -8.37 -9.49 -20.55
CA GLY A 129 -8.08 -8.27 -21.31
C GLY A 129 -9.01 -7.10 -21.00
N ARG A 130 -9.73 -7.13 -19.89
CA ARG A 130 -10.67 -6.08 -19.44
C ARG A 130 -10.04 -5.05 -18.53
N GLY A 131 -10.64 -3.88 -18.45
CA GLY A 131 -10.26 -2.86 -17.47
C GLY A 131 -10.54 -3.32 -16.03
N THR A 132 -9.71 -2.86 -15.10
CA THR A 132 -9.96 -3.01 -13.66
C THR A 132 -9.29 -1.89 -12.90
N ILE A 133 -9.94 -1.40 -11.85
CA ILE A 133 -9.41 -0.45 -10.88
C ILE A 133 -9.38 -1.16 -9.54
N VAL A 134 -8.20 -1.26 -8.95
CA VAL A 134 -7.96 -2.03 -7.71
C VAL A 134 -7.20 -1.17 -6.72
N PHE A 135 -7.51 -1.29 -5.44
CA PHE A 135 -6.68 -0.73 -4.38
C PHE A 135 -5.31 -1.40 -4.36
N ASN A 136 -4.29 -0.59 -4.23
CA ASN A 136 -2.90 -1.04 -4.18
C ASN A 136 -2.06 -0.06 -3.34
N TRP A 137 -0.81 -0.38 -3.16
CA TRP A 137 0.16 0.49 -2.48
C TRP A 137 1.54 0.36 -3.12
N THR A 138 2.35 1.39 -2.94
CA THR A 138 3.77 1.35 -3.24
C THR A 138 4.58 1.65 -1.97
N PRO A 139 5.71 0.98 -1.72
CA PRO A 139 6.34 -0.07 -2.55
C PRO A 139 5.63 -1.43 -2.42
N ASN A 140 5.45 -2.10 -3.56
CA ASN A 140 4.84 -3.43 -3.66
C ASN A 140 5.46 -4.21 -4.84
N PHE A 141 5.14 -5.49 -4.98
CA PHE A 141 5.60 -6.31 -6.11
C PHE A 141 5.05 -5.82 -7.46
N THR A 142 3.88 -5.20 -7.46
CA THR A 142 3.24 -4.63 -8.66
C THR A 142 4.04 -3.48 -9.28
N ASP A 143 4.90 -2.82 -8.52
CA ASP A 143 5.72 -1.71 -9.02
C ASP A 143 6.65 -2.15 -10.18
N LYS A 144 7.06 -3.42 -10.18
CA LYS A 144 7.92 -3.99 -11.23
C LYS A 144 7.22 -4.12 -12.58
N GLU A 145 5.95 -4.49 -12.59
CA GLU A 145 5.15 -4.60 -13.81
C GLU A 145 4.56 -3.26 -14.26
N GLY A 146 4.59 -2.27 -13.39
CA GLY A 146 3.97 -0.97 -13.56
C GLY A 146 2.51 -0.96 -13.08
N TYR A 147 2.21 0.07 -12.28
CA TYR A 147 0.89 0.33 -11.74
C TYR A 147 0.66 1.84 -11.68
N ALA A 148 -0.36 2.31 -12.36
CA ALA A 148 -0.69 3.73 -12.39
C ALA A 148 -1.78 4.03 -11.36
N PHE A 149 -1.43 4.73 -10.29
CA PHE A 149 -2.39 5.23 -9.31
C PHE A 149 -3.25 6.33 -9.93
N ILE A 150 -4.54 6.35 -9.61
CA ILE A 150 -5.44 7.40 -10.09
C ILE A 150 -5.00 8.74 -9.48
N GLU A 151 -4.79 9.71 -10.34
CA GLU A 151 -4.43 11.09 -9.97
C GLU A 151 -5.69 11.87 -9.58
N TRP A 152 -6.12 11.69 -8.32
CA TRP A 152 -7.18 12.46 -7.70
C TRP A 152 -6.74 13.90 -7.42
N PRO A 153 -7.67 14.82 -7.07
CA PRO A 153 -7.26 16.13 -6.58
C PRO A 153 -6.34 16.01 -5.35
N ALA A 154 -5.40 16.94 -5.21
CA ALA A 154 -4.36 16.87 -4.18
C ALA A 154 -4.95 16.71 -2.77
N TYR A 155 -4.32 15.84 -1.97
CA TYR A 155 -4.66 15.71 -0.55
C TYR A 155 -4.35 17.01 0.21
N TYR A 156 -5.25 17.40 1.10
CA TYR A 156 -5.01 18.41 2.13
C TYR A 156 -5.57 17.94 3.48
N LEU A 157 -4.98 18.42 4.57
CA LEU A 157 -5.39 18.03 5.91
C LEU A 157 -6.85 18.42 6.18
N GLY A 158 -7.66 17.46 6.60
CA GLY A 158 -9.09 17.67 6.87
C GLY A 158 -10.01 17.49 5.66
N CYS A 159 -9.48 17.09 4.48
CA CYS A 159 -10.30 16.93 3.28
C CYS A 159 -11.27 15.75 3.33
N ARG A 160 -11.02 14.75 4.17
CA ARG A 160 -11.86 13.55 4.26
C ARG A 160 -13.15 13.87 5.05
N LYS A 161 -14.24 13.24 4.68
CA LYS A 161 -15.56 13.42 5.35
C LYS A 161 -15.50 13.12 6.86
N GLN A 162 -14.78 12.10 7.25
CA GLN A 162 -14.53 11.77 8.66
C GLN A 162 -13.78 12.87 9.44
N ASP A 163 -13.07 13.75 8.75
CA ASP A 163 -12.36 14.89 9.30
C ASP A 163 -13.11 16.23 9.09
N GLY A 164 -14.33 16.17 8.55
CA GLY A 164 -15.20 17.33 8.29
C GLY A 164 -15.09 17.92 6.88
N GLY A 165 -14.31 17.30 5.99
CA GLY A 165 -14.16 17.71 4.59
C GLY A 165 -15.22 17.14 3.65
N ASP A 166 -15.04 17.38 2.37
CA ASP A 166 -15.95 16.95 1.29
C ASP A 166 -15.53 15.69 0.56
N SER A 167 -14.45 15.06 0.97
CA SER A 167 -13.81 13.87 0.39
C SER A 167 -13.35 14.01 -1.06
N LYS A 168 -13.25 15.22 -1.60
CA LYS A 168 -12.77 15.48 -2.96
C LYS A 168 -11.25 15.56 -3.05
N CYS A 169 -10.55 14.61 -2.46
CA CYS A 169 -9.09 14.56 -2.45
C CYS A 169 -8.57 13.13 -2.54
N GLY A 170 -7.35 12.99 -3.04
CA GLY A 170 -6.59 11.74 -3.07
C GLY A 170 -6.04 11.32 -1.71
N SER A 171 -5.18 10.32 -1.72
CA SER A 171 -4.48 9.84 -0.54
C SER A 171 -3.19 10.63 -0.30
N PRO A 172 -2.76 10.80 0.97
CA PRO A 172 -1.49 11.43 1.28
C PRO A 172 -0.31 10.53 0.90
N ILE A 173 0.74 11.13 0.37
CA ILE A 173 2.04 10.47 0.26
C ILE A 173 2.70 10.50 1.63
N GLY A 174 3.22 9.36 2.06
CA GLY A 174 3.88 9.20 3.35
C GLY A 174 5.23 8.51 3.25
N TRP A 175 5.78 8.15 4.38
CA TRP A 175 7.01 7.39 4.53
C TRP A 175 6.72 6.05 5.18
N LEU A 176 7.42 5.00 4.75
CA LEU A 176 7.44 3.75 5.50
C LEU A 176 8.33 3.94 6.73
N LYS A 177 7.73 3.77 7.89
CA LYS A 177 8.41 3.95 9.18
C LYS A 177 8.74 2.63 9.85
N LYS A 178 9.75 2.67 10.70
CA LYS A 178 10.07 1.61 11.64
C LYS A 178 9.53 1.98 13.02
N ALA A 179 8.95 1.02 13.71
CA ALA A 179 8.45 1.20 15.05
C ALA A 179 8.97 0.12 15.99
N ALA A 180 9.20 0.45 17.22
CA ALA A 180 9.61 -0.49 18.26
C ALA A 180 8.87 -0.25 19.56
N ASN A 181 8.80 -1.26 20.42
CA ASN A 181 8.37 -1.07 21.80
C ASN A 181 9.30 -0.06 22.48
N TRP A 182 8.75 0.85 23.27
CA TRP A 182 9.51 1.90 23.94
C TRP A 182 10.62 1.37 24.88
N LYS A 183 10.50 0.16 25.40
CA LYS A 183 11.52 -0.49 26.23
C LYS A 183 12.67 -1.08 25.42
N PHE A 184 12.47 -1.31 24.10
CA PHE A 184 13.42 -2.04 23.25
C PHE A 184 14.84 -1.45 23.26
N PRO A 185 15.06 -0.13 23.22
CA PRO A 185 16.42 0.45 23.31
C PRO A 185 17.14 0.08 24.59
N LYS A 186 16.43 -0.06 25.70
CA LYS A 186 17.02 -0.38 27.02
C LYS A 186 17.21 -1.88 27.22
N THR A 187 16.27 -2.69 26.73
CA THR A 187 16.31 -4.14 26.96
C THR A 187 17.20 -4.89 25.97
N HIS A 188 17.37 -4.34 24.75
CA HIS A 188 18.15 -4.95 23.66
C HIS A 188 18.92 -3.88 22.87
N PRO A 189 19.88 -3.17 23.49
CA PRO A 189 20.52 -2.00 22.88
C PRO A 189 21.25 -2.31 21.57
N ALA A 190 21.96 -3.43 21.49
CA ALA A 190 22.65 -3.83 20.26
C ALA A 190 21.67 -4.13 19.12
N ALA A 191 20.61 -4.86 19.40
CA ALA A 191 19.57 -5.15 18.41
C ALA A 191 18.81 -3.89 17.98
N TYR A 192 18.56 -2.95 18.90
CA TYR A 192 17.97 -1.65 18.58
C TYR A 192 18.89 -0.84 17.65
N THR A 193 20.19 -0.80 17.93
CA THR A 193 21.17 -0.10 17.09
C THR A 193 21.18 -0.70 15.66
N ALA A 194 21.21 -2.02 15.53
CA ALA A 194 21.11 -2.68 14.22
C ALA A 194 19.79 -2.33 13.53
N PHE A 195 18.65 -2.46 14.23
CA PHE A 195 17.33 -2.15 13.67
C PHE A 195 17.19 -0.70 13.21
N SER A 196 17.77 0.25 13.94
CA SER A 196 17.73 1.68 13.58
C SER A 196 18.43 1.98 12.26
N ARG A 197 19.47 1.19 11.90
CA ARG A 197 20.24 1.34 10.66
C ARG A 197 19.60 0.65 9.47
N ILE A 198 18.70 -0.33 9.69
CA ILE A 198 18.03 -1.03 8.59
C ILE A 198 17.21 -0.01 7.79
N SER A 199 17.46 0.05 6.49
CA SER A 199 16.71 0.89 5.56
C SER A 199 16.63 0.19 4.21
N PHE A 200 15.41 0.06 3.68
CA PHE A 200 15.17 -0.58 2.40
C PHE A 200 14.66 0.44 1.39
N THR A 201 15.08 0.29 0.14
CA THR A 201 14.53 1.01 -1.01
C THR A 201 13.21 0.39 -1.45
N ALA A 202 12.43 1.11 -2.26
CA ALA A 202 11.19 0.59 -2.85
C ALA A 202 11.42 -0.71 -3.64
N GLY A 203 12.49 -0.77 -4.45
CA GLY A 203 12.82 -1.97 -5.23
C GLY A 203 13.14 -3.19 -4.37
N GLN A 204 13.84 -3.00 -3.24
CA GLN A 204 14.13 -4.10 -2.31
C GLN A 204 12.86 -4.61 -1.62
N ILE A 205 11.95 -3.71 -1.23
CA ILE A 205 10.67 -4.09 -0.63
C ILE A 205 9.80 -4.82 -1.64
N GLY A 206 9.69 -4.31 -2.87
CA GLY A 206 8.95 -4.96 -3.95
C GLY A 206 9.50 -6.35 -4.29
N ALA A 207 10.83 -6.51 -4.30
CA ALA A 207 11.45 -7.82 -4.53
C ALA A 207 11.14 -8.82 -3.42
N MET A 208 11.18 -8.39 -2.14
CA MET A 208 10.78 -9.26 -1.02
C MET A 208 9.29 -9.61 -1.06
N ALA A 209 8.45 -8.67 -1.45
CA ALA A 209 7.01 -8.91 -1.62
C ALA A 209 6.74 -9.94 -2.73
N ALA A 210 7.46 -9.86 -3.84
CA ALA A 210 7.32 -10.80 -4.95
C ALA A 210 7.60 -12.26 -4.56
N LEU A 211 8.58 -12.53 -3.70
CA LEU A 211 8.86 -13.87 -3.20
C LEU A 211 7.64 -14.50 -2.48
N VAL A 212 6.86 -13.68 -1.78
CA VAL A 212 5.66 -14.14 -1.07
C VAL A 212 4.43 -14.13 -1.98
N ASP A 213 4.17 -13.01 -2.66
CA ASP A 213 2.92 -12.80 -3.37
C ASP A 213 2.88 -13.47 -4.75
N ILE A 214 4.04 -13.61 -5.42
CA ILE A 214 4.16 -14.25 -6.73
C ILE A 214 4.68 -15.69 -6.58
N ASP A 215 5.84 -15.86 -5.93
CA ASP A 215 6.53 -17.16 -5.85
C ASP A 215 5.93 -18.06 -4.75
N LYS A 216 4.96 -17.53 -3.99
CA LYS A 216 4.21 -18.26 -2.94
C LYS A 216 5.09 -18.86 -1.85
N MET A 217 6.25 -18.29 -1.61
CA MET A 217 7.12 -18.67 -0.51
C MET A 217 6.50 -18.32 0.84
N THR A 218 6.83 -19.07 1.88
CA THR A 218 6.51 -18.62 3.23
C THR A 218 7.31 -17.36 3.57
N HIS A 219 6.82 -16.53 4.47
CA HIS A 219 7.56 -15.32 4.90
C HIS A 219 8.96 -15.65 5.45
N ALA A 220 9.12 -16.81 6.09
CA ALA A 220 10.42 -17.23 6.62
C ALA A 220 11.38 -17.60 5.47
N ASP A 221 10.93 -18.44 4.53
CA ASP A 221 11.74 -18.85 3.39
C ASP A 221 12.11 -17.67 2.49
N ALA A 222 11.14 -16.76 2.26
CA ALA A 222 11.38 -15.53 1.50
C ALA A 222 12.43 -14.64 2.18
N ALA A 223 12.38 -14.50 3.51
CA ALA A 223 13.38 -13.74 4.24
C ALA A 223 14.76 -14.38 4.18
N GLU A 224 14.88 -15.70 4.32
CA GLU A 224 16.13 -16.44 4.20
C GLU A 224 16.72 -16.33 2.80
N ALA A 225 15.89 -16.52 1.75
CA ALA A 225 16.32 -16.41 0.36
C ALA A 225 16.80 -14.98 0.05
N TRP A 226 16.07 -13.96 0.49
CA TRP A 226 16.48 -12.57 0.28
C TRP A 226 17.78 -12.23 1.01
N LEU A 227 17.93 -12.65 2.26
CA LEU A 227 19.14 -12.43 3.04
C LEU A 227 20.35 -13.10 2.39
N ALA A 228 20.22 -14.35 1.93
CA ALA A 228 21.30 -15.07 1.23
C ALA A 228 21.74 -14.37 -0.07
N ALA A 229 20.79 -13.85 -0.83
CA ALA A 229 21.07 -13.18 -2.10
C ALA A 229 21.57 -11.74 -1.95
N ASN A 230 21.39 -11.10 -0.79
CA ASN A 230 21.66 -9.66 -0.60
C ASN A 230 22.61 -9.37 0.58
N GLU A 231 23.58 -10.24 0.84
CA GLU A 231 24.53 -10.08 1.95
C GLU A 231 25.26 -8.74 1.94
N ALA A 232 25.68 -8.28 0.77
CA ALA A 232 26.36 -6.99 0.59
C ALA A 232 25.46 -5.78 0.96
N VAL A 233 24.13 -5.96 0.94
CA VAL A 233 23.17 -4.91 1.30
C VAL A 233 22.94 -4.87 2.81
N TRP A 234 22.59 -5.99 3.42
CA TRP A 234 22.15 -5.98 4.81
C TRP A 234 23.27 -6.08 5.86
N LYS A 235 24.41 -6.72 5.52
CA LYS A 235 25.54 -6.84 6.47
C LYS A 235 26.05 -5.48 6.98
N PRO A 236 26.26 -4.47 6.11
CA PRO A 236 26.65 -3.13 6.58
C PRO A 236 25.58 -2.46 7.46
N MET A 237 24.27 -2.70 7.18
CA MET A 237 23.21 -2.11 7.99
C MET A 237 23.27 -2.55 9.45
N ILE A 238 23.68 -3.78 9.73
CA ILE A 238 23.78 -4.32 11.09
C ILE A 238 25.21 -4.24 11.67
N GLY A 239 26.15 -3.63 10.93
CA GLY A 239 27.52 -3.41 11.40
C GLY A 239 28.44 -4.64 11.24
N VAL A 240 28.11 -5.58 10.37
CA VAL A 240 28.98 -6.71 10.02
C VAL A 240 29.83 -6.32 8.80
N GLY A 241 31.16 -6.42 8.94
CA GLY A 241 32.09 -6.11 7.85
C GLY A 241 32.57 -4.65 7.81
N MET A 242 32.38 -3.89 8.87
CA MET A 242 33.05 -2.59 9.09
C MET A 242 34.35 -2.76 9.85
#